data_529cd2c302f457446220865d7b7856d0
#
_entry.id   529cd2c302f457446220865d7b7856d0
#
_cell.length_a   1.000
_cell.length_b   1.000
_cell.length_c   1.000
_cell.angle_alpha   90.00
_cell.angle_beta   90.00
_cell.angle_gamma   90.00
#
_symmetry.space_group_name_H-M   'P 1'
#
loop_
_entity.id
_entity.type
_entity.pdbx_description
1 polymer ?
#
loop_
_entity_poly.entity_id
_entity_poly.type
_entity_poly.pdbx_seq_one_letter_code
_entity_poly.pdbx_strand_id
1 'polypeptide(L)'
;MNKTQKYYDNTTFDYPRKNVKFFIENIKVGPGKAIELGCGAGSDTIYLIKKGWNVLAIDREDVETRISKRLNTEELKKFRFQKQKFENIKLEKSNLIVANYSLPFCQKDKFKELWNKIKTSISNKGYFIGNFFGVKDEWNAGNFQIIFFTKEQVLELFTDFEIICFKEIEKDMLTGLGKMKHCHIFNVIAKKNRRLAW
;
A
#
# COMPACT_ATOMS: atom_id res chain seq x y z
N MET A 1 -15.36 17.78 -13.22
CA MET A 1 -14.24 17.30 -12.37
C MET A 1 -14.04 15.82 -12.66
N ASN A 2 -12.80 15.39 -12.96
CA ASN A 2 -12.46 13.99 -13.24
C ASN A 2 -12.72 13.13 -11.99
N LYS A 3 -13.23 11.89 -12.14
CA LYS A 3 -13.50 10.94 -11.03
C LYS A 3 -12.26 10.71 -10.14
N THR A 4 -11.09 10.67 -10.74
CA THR A 4 -9.80 10.49 -10.03
C THR A 4 -9.50 11.69 -9.14
N GLN A 5 -9.69 12.92 -9.62
CA GLN A 5 -9.50 14.13 -8.82
C GLN A 5 -10.45 14.15 -7.63
N LYS A 6 -11.75 13.87 -7.85
CA LYS A 6 -12.74 13.77 -6.76
C LYS A 6 -12.34 12.71 -5.72
N TYR A 7 -11.82 11.56 -6.16
CA TYR A 7 -11.35 10.51 -5.27
C TYR A 7 -10.20 11.02 -4.37
N TYR A 8 -9.20 11.69 -4.94
CA TYR A 8 -8.09 12.22 -4.15
C TYR A 8 -8.53 13.32 -3.20
N ASP A 9 -9.45 14.21 -3.61
CA ASP A 9 -9.98 15.26 -2.74
C ASP A 9 -10.71 14.65 -1.54
N ASN A 10 -11.54 13.63 -1.76
CA ASN A 10 -12.28 12.93 -0.72
C ASN A 10 -11.39 12.05 0.18
N THR A 11 -10.19 11.67 -0.27
CA THR A 11 -9.27 10.79 0.47
C THR A 11 -8.04 11.51 0.98
N THR A 12 -8.00 12.83 0.90
CA THR A 12 -6.97 13.66 1.52
C THR A 12 -7.24 13.77 3.01
N PHE A 13 -6.57 12.92 3.80
CA PHE A 13 -6.71 12.89 5.26
C PHE A 13 -5.42 13.34 5.93
N ASP A 14 -5.53 13.91 7.12
CA ASP A 14 -4.39 14.26 7.97
C ASP A 14 -3.96 13.12 8.90
N TYR A 15 -4.59 11.95 8.73
CA TYR A 15 -4.28 10.72 9.46
C TYR A 15 -4.01 9.56 8.49
N PRO A 16 -3.12 8.62 8.88
CA PRO A 16 -2.78 7.45 8.05
C PRO A 16 -3.87 6.38 8.10
N ARG A 17 -3.76 5.39 7.25
CA ARG A 17 -4.55 4.17 7.36
C ARG A 17 -4.24 3.45 8.68
N LYS A 18 -5.27 2.77 9.22
CA LYS A 18 -5.19 2.13 10.55
C LYS A 18 -4.05 1.11 10.66
N ASN A 19 -3.75 0.35 9.60
CA ASN A 19 -2.67 -0.62 9.58
C ASN A 19 -1.28 0.05 9.62
N VAL A 20 -1.09 1.19 8.94
CA VAL A 20 0.16 1.97 8.99
C VAL A 20 0.33 2.60 10.38
N LYS A 21 -0.74 3.17 10.94
CA LYS A 21 -0.73 3.71 12.31
C LYS A 21 -0.35 2.60 13.30
N PHE A 22 -1.04 1.45 13.24
CA PHE A 22 -0.76 0.32 14.11
C PHE A 22 0.70 -0.14 14.02
N PHE A 23 1.24 -0.26 12.80
CA PHE A 23 2.63 -0.63 12.59
C PHE A 23 3.59 0.30 13.31
N ILE A 24 3.45 1.61 13.10
CA ILE A 24 4.36 2.61 13.68
C ILE A 24 4.26 2.67 15.21
N GLU A 25 3.06 2.50 15.78
CA GLU A 25 2.84 2.63 17.21
C GLU A 25 3.17 1.36 18.01
N ASN A 26 3.05 0.17 17.39
CA ASN A 26 3.15 -1.10 18.11
C ASN A 26 4.35 -1.96 17.72
N ILE A 27 4.94 -1.76 16.54
CA ILE A 27 6.10 -2.53 16.10
C ILE A 27 7.36 -1.70 16.32
N LYS A 28 8.20 -2.16 17.25
CA LYS A 28 9.44 -1.48 17.61
C LYS A 28 10.47 -1.61 16.48
N VAL A 29 10.34 -0.76 15.46
CA VAL A 29 11.28 -0.64 14.35
C VAL A 29 11.61 0.83 14.13
N GLY A 30 12.91 1.13 14.03
CA GLY A 30 13.37 2.49 13.70
C GLY A 30 13.04 2.88 12.27
N PRO A 31 12.96 4.19 11.98
CA PRO A 31 12.72 4.67 10.63
C PRO A 31 13.86 4.28 9.68
N GLY A 32 13.54 4.06 8.43
CA GLY A 32 14.44 3.68 7.36
C GLY A 32 13.91 4.13 6.00
N LYS A 33 14.17 3.36 4.95
CA LYS A 33 13.60 3.59 3.62
C LYS A 33 12.24 2.91 3.52
N ALA A 34 11.23 3.65 3.10
CA ALA A 34 9.91 3.14 2.78
C ALA A 34 9.54 3.40 1.31
N ILE A 35 8.77 2.50 0.72
CA ILE A 35 8.14 2.69 -0.59
C ILE A 35 6.64 2.57 -0.39
N GLU A 36 5.88 3.55 -0.87
CA GLU A 36 4.43 3.47 -0.92
C GLU A 36 3.95 3.30 -2.36
N LEU A 37 3.27 2.20 -2.62
CA LEU A 37 2.73 1.82 -3.93
C LEU A 37 1.27 2.24 -4.04
N GLY A 38 0.98 3.16 -4.97
CA GLY A 38 -0.34 3.77 -5.10
C GLY A 38 -0.62 4.74 -3.95
N CYS A 39 0.25 5.73 -3.78
CA CYS A 39 0.20 6.64 -2.63
C CYS A 39 -1.04 7.55 -2.61
N GLY A 40 -1.72 7.74 -3.75
CA GLY A 40 -2.93 8.54 -3.84
C GLY A 40 -2.75 9.95 -3.29
N ALA A 41 -3.61 10.35 -2.35
CA ALA A 41 -3.54 11.67 -1.72
C ALA A 41 -2.38 11.83 -0.70
N GLY A 42 -1.57 10.78 -0.45
CA GLY A 42 -0.34 10.84 0.32
C GLY A 42 -0.50 10.82 1.84
N SER A 43 -1.64 10.37 2.37
CA SER A 43 -1.85 10.37 3.82
C SER A 43 -0.88 9.45 4.56
N ASP A 44 -0.63 8.23 4.05
CA ASP A 44 0.34 7.30 4.63
C ASP A 44 1.77 7.81 4.41
N THR A 45 2.10 8.34 3.21
CA THR A 45 3.39 8.97 2.88
C THR A 45 3.76 10.06 3.89
N ILE A 46 2.86 11.03 4.10
CA ILE A 46 3.09 12.17 4.99
C ILE A 46 3.28 11.70 6.44
N TYR A 47 2.44 10.75 6.87
CA TYR A 47 2.57 10.21 8.22
C TYR A 47 3.91 9.52 8.45
N LEU A 48 4.35 8.68 7.50
CA LEU A 48 5.65 8.01 7.57
C LEU A 48 6.81 9.01 7.61
N ILE A 49 6.77 10.07 6.77
CA ILE A 49 7.79 11.14 6.75
C ILE A 49 7.86 11.83 8.11
N LYS A 50 6.70 12.21 8.71
CA LYS A 50 6.63 12.82 10.04
C LYS A 50 7.15 11.90 11.15
N LYS A 51 7.14 10.58 10.92
CA LYS A 51 7.76 9.57 11.80
C LYS A 51 9.22 9.27 11.47
N GLY A 52 9.84 10.06 10.59
CA GLY A 52 11.27 10.00 10.29
C GLY A 52 11.66 9.12 9.11
N TRP A 53 10.73 8.45 8.44
CA TRP A 53 11.01 7.59 7.30
C TRP A 53 11.38 8.39 6.05
N ASN A 54 12.33 7.85 5.25
CA ASN A 54 12.60 8.33 3.90
C ASN A 54 11.66 7.60 2.94
N VAL A 55 10.71 8.32 2.33
CA VAL A 55 9.63 7.71 1.56
C VAL A 55 9.78 7.99 0.07
N LEU A 56 9.78 6.91 -0.74
CA LEU A 56 9.51 6.96 -2.16
C LEU A 56 8.02 6.67 -2.37
N ALA A 57 7.24 7.70 -2.70
CA ALA A 57 5.83 7.59 -3.04
C ALA A 57 5.67 7.35 -4.53
N ILE A 58 4.89 6.35 -4.93
CA ILE A 58 4.69 5.98 -6.32
C ILE A 58 3.19 5.98 -6.61
N ASP A 59 2.78 6.66 -7.68
CA ASP A 59 1.41 6.61 -8.19
C ASP A 59 1.41 6.73 -9.72
N ARG A 60 0.37 6.23 -10.37
CA ARG A 60 0.18 6.39 -11.82
C ARG A 60 -0.21 7.81 -12.20
N GLU A 61 -0.85 8.54 -11.29
CA GLU A 61 -1.23 9.93 -11.44
C GLU A 61 -0.17 10.84 -10.83
N ASP A 62 -0.09 12.07 -11.34
CA ASP A 62 0.81 13.07 -10.77
C ASP A 62 0.17 13.71 -9.52
N VAL A 63 0.63 13.28 -8.37
CA VAL A 63 0.15 13.76 -7.06
C VAL A 63 1.26 14.42 -6.25
N GLU A 64 2.44 14.63 -6.83
CA GLU A 64 3.62 15.18 -6.15
C GLU A 64 3.33 16.50 -5.45
N THR A 65 2.76 17.47 -6.19
CA THR A 65 2.41 18.79 -5.66
C THR A 65 1.38 18.72 -4.55
N ARG A 66 0.43 17.76 -4.61
CA ARG A 66 -0.57 17.54 -3.56
C ARG A 66 0.06 17.11 -2.24
N ILE A 67 1.10 16.30 -2.31
CA ILE A 67 1.83 15.79 -1.14
C ILE A 67 2.83 16.83 -0.63
N SER A 68 3.66 17.36 -1.52
CA SER A 68 4.78 18.26 -1.16
C SER A 68 4.31 19.56 -0.49
N LYS A 69 3.17 20.12 -0.89
CA LYS A 69 2.58 21.32 -0.25
C LYS A 69 2.18 21.12 1.22
N ARG A 70 2.10 19.87 1.69
CA ARG A 70 1.74 19.50 3.07
C ARG A 70 2.95 19.14 3.92
N LEU A 71 4.15 19.28 3.37
CA LEU A 71 5.44 18.98 4.01
C LEU A 71 6.23 20.27 4.22
N ASN A 72 6.91 20.36 5.36
CA ASN A 72 7.87 21.44 5.60
C ASN A 72 9.22 21.15 4.93
N THR A 73 10.17 22.10 5.00
CA THR A 73 11.49 22.00 4.34
C THR A 73 12.29 20.76 4.77
N GLU A 74 12.27 20.39 6.06
CA GLU A 74 13.00 19.21 6.55
C GLU A 74 12.32 17.91 6.16
N GLU A 75 11.00 17.90 6.12
CA GLU A 75 10.18 16.76 5.68
C GLU A 75 10.34 16.50 4.18
N LEU A 76 10.45 17.57 3.36
CA LEU A 76 10.70 17.47 1.92
C LEU A 76 12.02 16.75 1.60
N LYS A 77 13.05 16.85 2.44
CA LYS A 77 14.31 16.12 2.26
C LYS A 77 14.15 14.59 2.33
N LYS A 78 13.05 14.13 2.96
CA LYS A 78 12.72 12.70 3.11
C LYS A 78 11.69 12.21 2.11
N PHE A 79 11.19 13.08 1.24
CA PHE A 79 10.17 12.80 0.25
C PHE A 79 10.77 12.66 -1.14
N ARG A 80 10.41 11.60 -1.83
CA ARG A 80 10.62 11.43 -3.28
C ARG A 80 9.32 10.93 -3.90
N PHE A 81 9.00 11.44 -5.07
CA PHE A 81 7.84 11.00 -5.83
C PHE A 81 8.25 10.41 -7.17
N GLN A 82 7.52 9.40 -7.62
CA GLN A 82 7.69 8.81 -8.94
C GLN A 82 6.33 8.53 -9.56
N LYS A 83 6.01 9.24 -10.64
CA LYS A 83 4.84 8.94 -11.46
C LYS A 83 5.10 7.70 -12.28
N GLN A 84 4.51 6.56 -11.89
CA GLN A 84 4.73 5.29 -12.59
C GLN A 84 3.57 4.31 -12.39
N LYS A 85 3.25 3.56 -13.45
CA LYS A 85 2.34 2.41 -13.39
C LYS A 85 3.06 1.17 -12.87
N PHE A 86 2.31 0.25 -12.27
CA PHE A 86 2.86 -0.99 -11.69
C PHE A 86 3.55 -1.91 -12.70
N GLU A 87 3.07 -1.92 -13.94
CA GLU A 87 3.58 -2.80 -15.00
C GLU A 87 5.09 -2.60 -15.27
N ASN A 88 5.54 -1.35 -15.18
CA ASN A 88 6.93 -0.98 -15.51
C ASN A 88 7.78 -0.64 -14.27
N ILE A 89 7.27 -0.93 -13.07
CA ILE A 89 7.90 -0.48 -11.83
C ILE A 89 9.26 -1.14 -11.61
N LYS A 90 10.23 -0.33 -11.24
CA LYS A 90 11.52 -0.77 -10.69
C LYS A 90 11.58 -0.35 -9.23
N LEU A 91 11.79 -1.30 -8.35
CA LEU A 91 11.83 -1.06 -6.91
C LEU A 91 13.24 -1.22 -6.37
N GLU A 92 13.71 -0.21 -5.65
CA GLU A 92 14.95 -0.28 -4.88
C GLU A 92 14.74 -1.04 -3.56
N LYS A 93 15.84 -1.39 -2.88
CA LYS A 93 15.76 -2.02 -1.56
C LYS A 93 15.18 -1.06 -0.54
N SER A 94 14.22 -1.55 0.25
CA SER A 94 13.53 -0.78 1.29
C SER A 94 13.29 -1.59 2.55
N ASN A 95 13.16 -0.91 3.69
CA ASN A 95 12.85 -1.53 4.97
C ASN A 95 11.33 -1.76 5.14
N LEU A 96 10.53 -0.97 4.43
CA LEU A 96 9.07 -1.03 4.47
C LEU A 96 8.49 -0.83 3.08
N ILE A 97 7.53 -1.67 2.70
CA ILE A 97 6.65 -1.42 1.55
C ILE A 97 5.22 -1.29 2.06
N VAL A 98 4.56 -0.19 1.69
CA VAL A 98 3.14 0.06 1.94
C VAL A 98 2.38 0.00 0.62
N ALA A 99 1.26 -0.73 0.61
CA ALA A 99 0.42 -0.88 -0.59
C ALA A 99 -1.07 -0.98 -0.17
N ASN A 100 -1.62 0.15 0.28
CA ASN A 100 -3.00 0.24 0.72
C ASN A 100 -3.95 0.58 -0.42
N TYR A 101 -4.95 -0.27 -0.67
CA TYR A 101 -5.98 -0.09 -1.70
C TYR A 101 -5.41 0.17 -3.11
N SER A 102 -4.29 -0.47 -3.46
CA SER A 102 -3.57 -0.21 -4.69
C SER A 102 -3.27 -1.47 -5.52
N LEU A 103 -2.74 -2.53 -4.91
CA LEU A 103 -2.33 -3.75 -5.62
C LEU A 103 -3.46 -4.43 -6.39
N PRO A 104 -4.72 -4.49 -5.89
CA PRO A 104 -5.82 -5.09 -6.66
C PRO A 104 -6.09 -4.44 -8.01
N PHE A 105 -5.64 -3.21 -8.23
CA PHE A 105 -5.79 -2.48 -9.50
C PHE A 105 -4.65 -2.71 -10.50
N CYS A 106 -3.71 -3.61 -10.19
CA CYS A 106 -2.71 -4.10 -11.16
C CYS A 106 -3.38 -4.96 -12.24
N GLN A 107 -2.81 -4.99 -13.44
CA GLN A 107 -3.22 -5.95 -14.46
C GLN A 107 -3.03 -7.38 -13.94
N LYS A 108 -4.06 -8.23 -14.11
CA LYS A 108 -4.10 -9.57 -13.50
C LYS A 108 -2.93 -10.45 -13.92
N ASP A 109 -2.56 -10.42 -15.20
CA ASP A 109 -1.43 -11.17 -15.77
C ASP A 109 -0.07 -10.65 -15.29
N LYS A 110 0.02 -9.40 -14.82
CA LYS A 110 1.23 -8.74 -14.29
C LYS A 110 1.38 -8.84 -12.78
N PHE A 111 0.35 -9.24 -12.06
CA PHE A 111 0.38 -9.26 -10.60
C PHE A 111 1.49 -10.13 -10.02
N LYS A 112 1.69 -11.33 -10.56
CA LYS A 112 2.75 -12.26 -10.10
C LYS A 112 4.14 -11.65 -10.24
N GLU A 113 4.41 -10.97 -11.36
CA GLU A 113 5.67 -10.26 -11.58
C GLU A 113 5.84 -9.09 -10.59
N LEU A 114 4.79 -8.27 -10.42
CA LEU A 114 4.78 -7.17 -9.46
C LEU A 114 5.03 -7.67 -8.03
N TRP A 115 4.34 -8.74 -7.63
CA TRP A 115 4.50 -9.32 -6.30
C TRP A 115 5.94 -9.82 -6.05
N ASN A 116 6.55 -10.44 -7.04
CA ASN A 116 7.96 -10.85 -6.96
C ASN A 116 8.92 -9.64 -6.83
N LYS A 117 8.67 -8.55 -7.57
CA LYS A 117 9.42 -7.29 -7.42
C LYS A 117 9.28 -6.74 -6.00
N ILE A 118 8.06 -6.72 -5.44
CA ILE A 118 7.80 -6.32 -4.05
C ILE A 118 8.59 -7.20 -3.08
N LYS A 119 8.44 -8.52 -3.16
CA LYS A 119 9.16 -9.45 -2.28
C LYS A 119 10.67 -9.28 -2.34
N THR A 120 11.23 -9.10 -3.52
CA THR A 120 12.67 -8.95 -3.70
C THR A 120 13.18 -7.60 -3.22
N SER A 121 12.43 -6.53 -3.32
CA SER A 121 12.85 -5.20 -2.86
C SER A 121 12.74 -5.00 -1.34
N ILE A 122 11.91 -5.76 -0.64
CA ILE A 122 11.92 -5.76 0.83
C ILE A 122 13.25 -6.32 1.32
N SER A 123 13.96 -5.56 2.13
CA SER A 123 15.21 -5.95 2.80
C SER A 123 14.98 -7.13 3.76
N ASN A 124 16.04 -7.87 4.11
CA ASN A 124 15.95 -8.89 5.14
C ASN A 124 15.43 -8.27 6.44
N LYS A 125 14.44 -8.91 7.08
CA LYS A 125 13.71 -8.39 8.25
C LYS A 125 12.90 -7.11 7.98
N GLY A 126 12.76 -6.67 6.72
CA GLY A 126 11.88 -5.59 6.33
C GLY A 126 10.40 -6.00 6.36
N TYR A 127 9.51 -5.06 6.13
CA TYR A 127 8.08 -5.23 6.35
C TYR A 127 7.27 -4.93 5.11
N PHE A 128 6.13 -5.58 5.02
CA PHE A 128 5.05 -5.26 4.10
C PHE A 128 3.80 -4.87 4.89
N ILE A 129 3.12 -3.81 4.43
CA ILE A 129 1.80 -3.40 4.93
C ILE A 129 0.91 -3.18 3.72
N GLY A 130 -0.24 -3.81 3.69
CA GLY A 130 -1.17 -3.60 2.59
C GLY A 130 -2.47 -4.33 2.75
N ASN A 131 -3.29 -4.25 1.71
CA ASN A 131 -4.55 -5.00 1.68
C ASN A 131 -4.85 -5.56 0.30
N PHE A 132 -5.70 -6.57 0.29
CA PHE A 132 -6.19 -7.29 -0.88
C PHE A 132 -7.70 -7.32 -0.83
N PHE A 133 -8.36 -7.27 -1.99
CA PHE A 133 -9.81 -7.43 -2.05
C PHE A 133 -10.18 -8.90 -2.08
N GLY A 134 -11.16 -9.26 -1.27
CA GLY A 134 -11.67 -10.62 -1.17
C GLY A 134 -12.76 -10.93 -2.22
N VAL A 135 -12.95 -12.20 -2.49
CA VAL A 135 -13.89 -12.68 -3.53
C VAL A 135 -15.36 -12.33 -3.28
N LYS A 136 -15.73 -11.97 -2.03
CA LYS A 136 -17.09 -11.53 -1.67
C LYS A 136 -17.29 -10.01 -1.81
N ASP A 137 -16.27 -9.28 -2.27
CA ASP A 137 -16.39 -7.84 -2.51
C ASP A 137 -17.39 -7.58 -3.65
N GLU A 138 -18.30 -6.62 -3.48
CA GLU A 138 -19.36 -6.29 -4.46
C GLU A 138 -18.80 -6.00 -5.86
N TRP A 139 -17.60 -5.42 -5.96
CA TRP A 139 -16.96 -5.17 -7.24
C TRP A 139 -16.58 -6.43 -8.01
N ASN A 140 -16.51 -7.59 -7.35
CA ASN A 140 -16.23 -8.87 -8.01
C ASN A 140 -17.38 -9.32 -8.94
N ALA A 141 -18.62 -8.91 -8.66
CA ALA A 141 -19.78 -9.16 -9.53
C ALA A 141 -19.83 -8.25 -10.76
N GLY A 142 -18.98 -7.21 -10.84
CA GLY A 142 -18.94 -6.24 -11.93
C GLY A 142 -17.84 -6.53 -12.95
N ASN A 143 -17.89 -5.84 -14.09
CA ASN A 143 -16.87 -5.92 -15.14
C ASN A 143 -15.65 -5.02 -14.83
N PHE A 144 -15.15 -5.03 -13.59
CA PHE A 144 -13.98 -4.26 -13.22
C PHE A 144 -12.69 -5.09 -13.43
N GLN A 145 -11.66 -4.45 -13.98
CA GLN A 145 -10.32 -5.05 -14.03
C GLN A 145 -9.64 -4.94 -12.65
N ILE A 146 -10.16 -5.67 -11.67
CA ILE A 146 -9.70 -5.69 -10.29
C ILE A 146 -9.39 -7.14 -9.94
N ILE A 147 -8.35 -7.37 -9.15
CA ILE A 147 -7.98 -8.70 -8.69
C ILE A 147 -8.62 -8.94 -7.33
N PHE A 148 -9.32 -10.06 -7.22
CA PHE A 148 -9.91 -10.54 -5.98
C PHE A 148 -9.24 -11.85 -5.57
N PHE A 149 -9.12 -12.07 -4.27
CA PHE A 149 -8.39 -13.18 -3.69
C PHE A 149 -9.27 -13.96 -2.71
N THR A 150 -9.08 -15.27 -2.63
CA THR A 150 -9.50 -16.03 -1.46
C THR A 150 -8.52 -15.78 -0.31
N LYS A 151 -8.90 -16.14 0.90
CA LYS A 151 -8.03 -16.06 2.06
C LYS A 151 -6.76 -16.88 1.88
N GLU A 152 -6.90 -18.08 1.36
CA GLU A 152 -5.79 -19.01 1.10
C GLU A 152 -4.81 -18.42 0.09
N GLN A 153 -5.31 -17.83 -0.99
CA GLN A 153 -4.48 -17.14 -1.98
C GLN A 153 -3.69 -15.99 -1.39
N VAL A 154 -4.31 -15.20 -0.49
CA VAL A 154 -3.57 -14.13 0.21
C VAL A 154 -2.49 -14.73 1.11
N LEU A 155 -2.79 -15.76 1.90
CA LEU A 155 -1.82 -16.40 2.79
C LEU A 155 -0.65 -17.00 2.00
N GLU A 156 -0.90 -17.58 0.81
CA GLU A 156 0.13 -18.13 -0.06
C GLU A 156 1.13 -17.06 -0.54
N LEU A 157 0.71 -15.81 -0.75
CA LEU A 157 1.62 -14.72 -1.08
C LEU A 157 2.69 -14.48 -0.02
N PHE A 158 2.42 -14.84 1.24
CA PHE A 158 3.26 -14.55 2.39
C PHE A 158 4.02 -15.76 2.95
N THR A 159 4.21 -16.83 2.18
CA THR A 159 4.95 -18.03 2.61
C THR A 159 6.39 -17.74 3.05
N ASP A 160 7.02 -16.69 2.47
CA ASP A 160 8.37 -16.23 2.82
C ASP A 160 8.38 -15.18 3.96
N PHE A 161 7.24 -14.97 4.63
CA PHE A 161 7.06 -13.93 5.64
C PHE A 161 6.51 -14.51 6.93
N GLU A 162 6.84 -13.85 8.04
CA GLU A 162 6.14 -13.95 9.31
C GLU A 162 4.94 -12.98 9.26
N ILE A 163 3.72 -13.49 9.34
CA ILE A 163 2.51 -12.67 9.39
C ILE A 163 2.35 -12.14 10.81
N ILE A 164 2.48 -10.81 10.98
CA ILE A 164 2.32 -10.15 12.27
C ILE A 164 0.85 -9.82 12.56
N CYS A 165 0.12 -9.40 11.52
CA CYS A 165 -1.29 -9.11 11.62
C CYS A 165 -1.98 -9.52 10.32
N PHE A 166 -3.05 -10.30 10.45
CA PHE A 166 -3.96 -10.66 9.37
C PHE A 166 -5.37 -10.37 9.84
N LYS A 167 -6.06 -9.45 9.18
CA LYS A 167 -7.43 -9.09 9.52
C LYS A 167 -8.31 -9.11 8.30
N GLU A 168 -9.28 -10.01 8.31
CA GLU A 168 -10.37 -10.06 7.35
C GLU A 168 -11.51 -9.13 7.78
N ILE A 169 -12.00 -8.33 6.85
CA ILE A 169 -13.12 -7.40 7.04
C ILE A 169 -14.13 -7.68 5.94
N GLU A 170 -15.35 -8.01 6.32
CA GLU A 170 -16.49 -8.20 5.42
C GLU A 170 -17.65 -7.39 5.97
N LYS A 171 -17.99 -6.28 5.32
CA LYS A 171 -19.09 -5.38 5.73
C LYS A 171 -19.34 -4.27 4.72
N ASP A 172 -20.48 -3.62 4.85
CA ASP A 172 -20.81 -2.43 4.10
C ASP A 172 -19.97 -1.23 4.58
N MET A 173 -19.37 -0.52 3.65
CA MET A 173 -18.50 0.64 3.90
C MET A 173 -18.68 1.71 2.82
N LEU A 174 -18.43 2.97 3.20
CA LEU A 174 -18.30 4.05 2.23
C LEU A 174 -16.99 3.92 1.45
N THR A 175 -17.08 3.96 0.13
CA THR A 175 -15.91 4.09 -0.76
C THR A 175 -15.33 5.51 -0.68
N GLY A 176 -14.12 5.72 -1.20
CA GLY A 176 -13.54 7.05 -1.34
C GLY A 176 -14.36 8.03 -2.20
N LEU A 177 -15.31 7.54 -2.98
CA LEU A 177 -16.26 8.37 -3.74
C LEU A 177 -17.59 8.61 -3.01
N GLY A 178 -17.71 8.16 -1.76
CA GLY A 178 -18.90 8.35 -0.93
C GLY A 178 -20.07 7.43 -1.24
N LYS A 179 -19.84 6.34 -1.96
CA LYS A 179 -20.87 5.31 -2.23
C LYS A 179 -20.76 4.17 -1.23
N MET A 180 -21.89 3.74 -0.67
CA MET A 180 -21.94 2.49 0.09
C MET A 180 -21.62 1.32 -0.81
N LYS A 181 -20.85 0.38 -0.30
CA LYS A 181 -20.44 -0.83 -1.00
C LYS A 181 -20.21 -1.96 0.00
N HIS A 182 -20.63 -3.18 -0.33
CA HIS A 182 -20.18 -4.37 0.39
C HIS A 182 -18.70 -4.60 0.10
N CYS A 183 -17.88 -4.50 1.15
CA CYS A 183 -16.44 -4.64 1.06
C CYS A 183 -15.98 -5.94 1.70
N HIS A 184 -15.13 -6.67 0.99
CA HIS A 184 -14.40 -7.81 1.53
C HIS A 184 -12.90 -7.54 1.36
N ILE A 185 -12.17 -7.39 2.48
CA ILE A 185 -10.80 -6.88 2.49
C ILE A 185 -9.95 -7.70 3.45
N PHE A 186 -8.79 -8.15 2.98
CA PHE A 186 -7.74 -8.73 3.81
C PHE A 186 -6.66 -7.67 4.08
N ASN A 187 -6.46 -7.28 5.34
CA ASN A 187 -5.37 -6.41 5.75
C ASN A 187 -4.23 -7.25 6.29
N VAL A 188 -3.03 -6.98 5.80
CA VAL A 188 -1.84 -7.76 6.16
C VAL A 188 -0.73 -6.83 6.60
N ILE A 189 -0.08 -7.18 7.72
CA ILE A 189 1.23 -6.70 8.14
C ILE A 189 2.12 -7.92 8.26
N ALA A 190 3.21 -7.95 7.51
CA ALA A 190 4.09 -9.10 7.48
C ALA A 190 5.57 -8.67 7.49
N LYS A 191 6.41 -9.46 8.13
CA LYS A 191 7.85 -9.28 8.21
C LYS A 191 8.54 -10.32 7.35
N LYS A 192 9.46 -9.90 6.51
CA LYS A 192 10.22 -10.81 5.67
C LYS A 192 11.17 -11.66 6.51
N ASN A 193 11.10 -12.98 6.34
CA ASN A 193 12.01 -13.92 7.01
C ASN A 193 13.45 -13.68 6.52
N ARG A 194 14.44 -14.02 7.37
CA ARG A 194 15.82 -14.11 6.89
C ARG A 194 15.89 -15.22 5.83
N ARG A 195 16.42 -14.92 4.65
CA ARG A 195 16.96 -16.01 3.82
C ARG A 195 18.16 -16.58 4.59
N LEU A 196 18.06 -17.82 5.00
CA LEU A 196 19.27 -18.59 5.34
C LEU A 196 20.05 -18.68 4.04
N ALA A 197 21.25 -18.07 4.00
CA ALA A 197 22.19 -18.34 2.93
C ALA A 197 22.68 -19.79 3.16
N TRP A 198 22.32 -20.68 2.26
CA TRP A 198 22.92 -22.00 2.14
C TRP A 198 24.24 -21.87 1.38
#